data_8a33bf49c0b5aced39c75efe61be4fec
#
_entry.id   8a33bf49c0b5aced39c75efe61be4fec
#
_cell.length_a   1.000
_cell.length_b   1.000
_cell.length_c   1.000
_cell.angle_alpha   90.00
_cell.angle_beta   90.00
_cell.angle_gamma   90.00
#
_symmetry.space_group_name_H-M   'P 1'
#
loop_
_entity.id
_entity.type
_entity.pdbx_description
1 polymer ?
#
loop_
_entity_poly.entity_id
_entity_poly.type
_entity_poly.pdbx_seq_one_letter_code
_entity_poly.pdbx_strand_id
1 'polypeptide(L)'
;RTRAEIESMYWSICREVNSMAKTMKHMPDELRGLDKMLADKYFCNFSLFQSLPDAWAIDQLFPIVPIQRLDERPTRNATLQDITCDSDGKIANFVTNRQASHVLPVHSIKKNEEYYLGVFLVGAYQEILGDMHNLFGDTNAVHISVKDDTYHIDQIFDGETVEEVLDYVQYNPK
;
A
#
# COMPACT_ATOMS: atom_id res chain seq x y z
N ARG A 1 -1.57 28.23 24.39
CA ARG A 1 -1.61 26.83 23.92
C ARG A 1 -0.47 26.59 22.98
N THR A 2 0.22 25.47 23.11
CA THR A 2 1.31 25.07 22.21
C THR A 2 0.75 24.62 20.86
N ARG A 3 1.57 24.64 19.82
CA ARG A 3 1.21 24.12 18.49
C ARG A 3 0.70 22.67 18.58
N ALA A 4 1.38 21.82 19.34
CA ALA A 4 0.99 20.41 19.53
C ALA A 4 -0.40 20.25 20.17
N GLU A 5 -0.78 21.10 21.13
CA GLU A 5 -2.11 21.08 21.75
C GLU A 5 -3.19 21.48 20.74
N ILE A 6 -2.92 22.47 19.89
CA ILE A 6 -3.86 22.92 18.86
C ILE A 6 -4.04 21.82 17.81
N GLU A 7 -2.96 21.21 17.33
CA GLU A 7 -3.01 20.10 16.39
C GLU A 7 -3.77 18.90 16.96
N SER A 8 -3.51 18.52 18.20
CA SER A 8 -4.23 17.43 18.89
C SER A 8 -5.74 17.71 18.98
N MET A 9 -6.12 18.94 19.32
CA MET A 9 -7.51 19.35 19.40
C MET A 9 -8.18 19.32 18.02
N TYR A 10 -7.51 19.83 16.98
CA TYR A 10 -7.99 19.78 15.61
C TYR A 10 -8.30 18.35 15.17
N TRP A 11 -7.36 17.43 15.34
CA TRP A 11 -7.56 16.02 14.97
C TRP A 11 -8.64 15.33 15.80
N SER A 12 -8.82 15.71 17.06
CA SER A 12 -9.92 15.19 17.89
C SER A 12 -11.27 15.64 17.36
N ILE A 13 -11.42 16.91 17.00
CA ILE A 13 -12.64 17.45 16.40
C ILE A 13 -12.93 16.75 15.06
N CYS A 14 -11.92 16.61 14.19
CA CYS A 14 -12.08 15.92 12.92
C CYS A 14 -12.58 14.47 13.09
N ARG A 15 -12.04 13.73 14.06
CA ARG A 15 -12.51 12.36 14.36
C ARG A 15 -13.95 12.32 14.85
N GLU A 16 -14.33 13.25 15.72
CA GLU A 16 -15.70 13.34 16.22
C GLU A 16 -16.69 13.69 15.12
N VAL A 17 -16.37 14.71 14.31
CA VAL A 17 -17.17 15.09 13.13
C VAL A 17 -17.32 13.92 12.16
N ASN A 18 -16.25 13.17 11.90
CA ASN A 18 -16.29 11.98 11.03
C ASN A 18 -17.18 10.88 11.60
N SER A 19 -17.12 10.66 12.91
CA SER A 19 -17.99 9.70 13.59
C SER A 19 -19.48 10.08 13.46
N MET A 20 -19.79 11.36 13.65
CA MET A 20 -21.14 11.89 13.49
C MET A 20 -21.61 11.79 12.02
N ALA A 21 -20.75 12.16 11.07
CA ALA A 21 -21.07 12.11 9.63
C ALA A 21 -21.46 10.70 9.15
N LYS A 22 -20.83 9.66 9.70
CA LYS A 22 -21.16 8.25 9.39
C LYS A 22 -22.55 7.81 9.83
N THR A 23 -23.17 8.54 10.75
CA THR A 23 -24.54 8.27 11.20
C THR A 23 -25.59 9.07 10.44
N MET A 24 -25.18 10.02 9.60
CA MET A 24 -26.08 10.88 8.85
C MET A 24 -26.70 10.12 7.66
N LYS A 25 -27.97 10.37 7.40
CA LYS A 25 -28.67 9.83 6.22
C LYS A 25 -28.10 10.39 4.91
N HIS A 26 -27.63 11.62 4.93
CA HIS A 26 -26.94 12.28 3.82
C HIS A 26 -25.68 12.94 4.36
N MET A 27 -24.54 12.53 3.84
CA MET A 27 -23.24 13.12 4.19
C MET A 27 -23.05 14.41 3.37
N PRO A 28 -22.76 15.55 4.01
CA PRO A 28 -22.38 16.78 3.31
C PRO A 28 -21.14 16.57 2.44
N ASP A 29 -21.09 17.21 1.28
CA ASP A 29 -19.98 17.06 0.33
C ASP A 29 -18.63 17.49 0.95
N GLU A 30 -18.66 18.50 1.80
CA GLU A 30 -17.50 19.03 2.52
C GLU A 30 -16.84 18.00 3.45
N LEU A 31 -17.60 17.00 3.89
CA LEU A 31 -17.11 15.95 4.80
C LEU A 31 -16.64 14.67 4.10
N ARG A 32 -16.88 14.54 2.79
CA ARG A 32 -16.55 13.32 2.03
C ARG A 32 -15.04 12.98 2.01
N GLY A 33 -14.18 14.01 2.13
CA GLY A 33 -12.73 13.82 2.18
C GLY A 33 -12.17 13.48 3.55
N LEU A 34 -13.00 13.50 4.60
CA LEU A 34 -12.54 13.41 5.99
C LEU A 34 -11.98 12.03 6.33
N ASP A 35 -12.56 10.96 5.80
CA ASP A 35 -12.04 9.60 5.99
C ASP A 35 -10.61 9.45 5.45
N LYS A 36 -10.34 10.00 4.27
CA LYS A 36 -9.00 10.01 3.65
C LYS A 36 -8.02 10.84 4.47
N MET A 37 -8.46 11.99 4.97
CA MET A 37 -7.61 12.88 5.78
C MET A 37 -7.26 12.25 7.13
N LEU A 38 -8.16 11.45 7.70
CA LEU A 38 -7.99 10.77 8.98
C LEU A 38 -7.36 9.38 8.85
N ALA A 39 -7.15 8.89 7.63
CA ALA A 39 -6.53 7.59 7.39
C ALA A 39 -5.09 7.56 7.88
N ASP A 40 -4.70 6.43 8.43
CA ASP A 40 -3.31 6.15 8.76
C ASP A 40 -2.48 6.06 7.46
N LYS A 41 -1.20 6.32 7.56
CA LYS A 41 -0.23 6.08 6.48
C LYS A 41 0.56 4.83 6.81
N TYR A 42 0.35 3.78 6.04
CA TYR A 42 1.12 2.54 6.17
C TYR A 42 2.24 2.54 5.15
N PHE A 43 3.47 2.63 5.64
CA PHE A 43 4.67 2.53 4.80
C PHE A 43 4.97 1.06 4.56
N CYS A 44 4.97 0.68 3.29
CA CYS A 44 5.18 -0.68 2.83
C CYS A 44 6.57 -0.80 2.19
N ASN A 45 7.25 -1.91 2.45
CA ASN A 45 8.60 -2.16 1.97
C ASN A 45 8.61 -2.54 0.47
N PHE A 46 8.36 -1.58 -0.41
CA PHE A 46 8.40 -1.76 -1.86
C PHE A 46 8.59 -0.41 -2.55
N SER A 47 8.88 -0.41 -3.85
CA SER A 47 8.79 0.74 -4.75
C SER A 47 7.54 0.60 -5.61
N LEU A 48 6.66 1.60 -5.59
CA LEU A 48 5.46 1.62 -6.43
C LEU A 48 5.84 1.62 -7.91
N PHE A 49 6.85 2.39 -8.27
CA PHE A 49 7.30 2.60 -9.65
C PHE A 49 7.92 1.34 -10.25
N GLN A 50 8.57 0.53 -9.42
CA GLN A 50 9.17 -0.73 -9.83
C GLN A 50 8.13 -1.87 -9.87
N SER A 51 7.25 -1.96 -8.86
CA SER A 51 6.38 -3.14 -8.69
C SER A 51 4.96 -2.96 -9.23
N LEU A 52 4.43 -1.73 -9.23
CA LEU A 52 3.05 -1.42 -9.65
C LEU A 52 2.98 -0.11 -10.44
N PRO A 53 3.74 0.03 -11.54
CA PRO A 53 3.83 1.30 -12.28
C PRO A 53 2.48 1.81 -12.78
N ASP A 54 1.55 0.95 -13.16
CA ASP A 54 0.25 1.37 -13.67
C ASP A 54 -0.67 1.95 -12.57
N ALA A 55 -0.43 1.63 -11.30
CA ALA A 55 -1.14 2.28 -10.20
C ALA A 55 -0.83 3.78 -10.15
N TRP A 56 0.39 4.17 -10.53
CA TRP A 56 0.82 5.55 -10.64
C TRP A 56 0.53 6.17 -12.01
N ALA A 57 0.88 5.46 -13.09
CA ALA A 57 0.86 6.01 -14.44
C ALA A 57 -0.55 6.23 -15.01
N ILE A 58 -1.49 5.35 -14.66
CA ILE A 58 -2.85 5.36 -15.24
C ILE A 58 -3.96 5.15 -14.20
N ASP A 59 -3.67 5.31 -12.92
CA ASP A 59 -4.63 5.09 -11.82
C ASP A 59 -5.25 3.67 -11.84
N GLN A 60 -4.51 2.66 -12.29
CA GLN A 60 -4.96 1.27 -12.28
C GLN A 60 -5.23 0.81 -10.85
N LEU A 61 -6.42 0.27 -10.62
CA LEU A 61 -6.80 -0.28 -9.33
C LEU A 61 -6.48 -1.78 -9.27
N PHE A 62 -5.70 -2.17 -8.27
CA PHE A 62 -5.42 -3.57 -7.94
C PHE A 62 -6.18 -3.97 -6.68
N PRO A 63 -6.72 -5.20 -6.59
CA PRO A 63 -7.23 -5.73 -5.33
C PRO A 63 -6.10 -5.83 -4.31
N ILE A 64 -6.26 -5.16 -3.18
CA ILE A 64 -5.28 -5.17 -2.08
C ILE A 64 -5.99 -5.58 -0.81
N VAL A 65 -5.46 -6.58 -0.11
CA VAL A 65 -6.04 -7.05 1.14
C VAL A 65 -4.93 -7.50 2.11
N PRO A 66 -5.16 -7.41 3.43
CA PRO A 66 -4.33 -8.11 4.40
C PRO A 66 -4.38 -9.62 4.14
N ILE A 67 -3.21 -10.29 4.17
CA ILE A 67 -3.11 -11.76 4.02
C ILE A 67 -2.85 -12.46 5.35
N GLN A 68 -2.90 -11.73 6.44
CA GLN A 68 -2.77 -12.22 7.82
C GLN A 68 -3.99 -11.82 8.62
N ARG A 69 -4.21 -12.49 9.76
CA ARG A 69 -5.29 -12.17 10.71
C ARG A 69 -6.66 -12.12 10.03
N LEU A 70 -6.91 -13.09 9.13
CA LEU A 70 -8.12 -13.15 8.31
C LEU A 70 -9.41 -13.41 9.12
N ASP A 71 -9.27 -13.89 10.34
CA ASP A 71 -10.32 -14.09 11.34
C ASP A 71 -10.59 -12.84 12.20
N GLU A 72 -9.75 -11.82 12.10
CA GLU A 72 -9.90 -10.56 12.82
C GLU A 72 -10.56 -9.50 11.93
N ARG A 73 -11.47 -8.72 12.49
CA ARG A 73 -12.04 -7.59 11.77
C ARG A 73 -11.04 -6.43 11.74
N PRO A 74 -10.70 -5.88 10.56
CA PRO A 74 -9.90 -4.66 10.46
C PRO A 74 -10.56 -3.49 11.20
N THR A 75 -9.79 -2.77 12.01
CA THR A 75 -10.29 -1.66 12.84
C THR A 75 -9.70 -0.30 12.46
N ARG A 76 -8.75 -0.28 11.52
CA ARG A 76 -8.09 0.92 11.02
C ARG A 76 -8.39 1.13 9.55
N ASN A 77 -8.31 2.37 9.11
CA ASN A 77 -8.32 2.73 7.69
C ASN A 77 -6.97 3.35 7.34
N ALA A 78 -6.37 2.92 6.23
CA ALA A 78 -5.07 3.40 5.82
C ALA A 78 -5.03 3.78 4.32
N THR A 79 -4.08 4.64 3.99
CA THR A 79 -3.49 4.75 2.66
C THR A 79 -2.13 4.08 2.69
N LEU A 80 -1.68 3.53 1.56
CA LEU A 80 -0.38 2.88 1.47
C LEU A 80 0.63 3.85 0.88
N GLN A 81 1.82 3.84 1.45
CA GLN A 81 2.97 4.61 0.97
C GLN A 81 4.08 3.62 0.67
N ASP A 82 4.81 3.82 -0.39
CA ASP A 82 6.06 3.11 -0.61
C ASP A 82 7.20 3.72 0.21
N ILE A 83 8.41 3.18 0.07
CA ILE A 83 9.60 3.68 0.76
C ILE A 83 10.52 4.51 -0.15
N THR A 84 10.08 4.87 -1.35
CA THR A 84 10.83 5.79 -2.20
C THR A 84 10.78 7.22 -1.65
N CYS A 85 11.65 8.08 -2.14
CA CYS A 85 11.62 9.49 -1.75
C CYS A 85 10.58 10.31 -2.51
N ASP A 86 9.89 9.71 -3.49
CA ASP A 86 8.91 10.41 -4.32
C ASP A 86 7.56 10.53 -3.60
N SER A 87 6.96 11.71 -3.65
CA SER A 87 5.65 11.97 -3.05
C SER A 87 4.48 11.25 -3.74
N ASP A 88 4.69 10.75 -4.96
CA ASP A 88 3.73 10.00 -5.73
C ASP A 88 3.76 8.49 -5.45
N GLY A 89 4.75 8.01 -4.70
CA GLY A 89 4.86 6.62 -4.23
C GLY A 89 3.77 6.26 -3.22
N LYS A 90 2.50 6.34 -3.63
CA LYS A 90 1.33 6.10 -2.76
C LYS A 90 0.18 5.44 -3.49
N ILE A 91 -0.55 4.59 -2.77
CA ILE A 91 -1.85 4.07 -3.22
C ILE A 91 -2.93 4.62 -2.28
N ALA A 92 -3.85 5.40 -2.84
CA ALA A 92 -4.92 6.07 -2.10
C ALA A 92 -6.30 5.83 -2.73
N ASN A 93 -6.40 4.88 -3.66
CA ASN A 93 -7.64 4.42 -4.26
C ASN A 93 -7.63 2.88 -4.27
N PHE A 94 -8.70 2.27 -3.78
CA PHE A 94 -8.78 0.83 -3.54
C PHE A 94 -10.07 0.26 -4.12
N VAL A 95 -10.02 -0.98 -4.55
CA VAL A 95 -11.20 -1.74 -4.97
C VAL A 95 -11.92 -2.26 -3.73
N THR A 96 -13.22 -2.04 -3.67
CA THR A 96 -14.10 -2.66 -2.69
C THR A 96 -15.21 -3.44 -3.40
N ASN A 97 -15.97 -4.25 -2.67
CA ASN A 97 -17.07 -5.07 -3.23
C ASN A 97 -18.18 -4.25 -3.91
N ARG A 98 -18.21 -2.93 -3.73
CA ARG A 98 -19.33 -2.10 -4.22
C ARG A 98 -18.90 -0.86 -5.00
N GLN A 99 -17.74 -0.32 -4.72
CA GLN A 99 -17.23 0.91 -5.35
C GLN A 99 -15.76 1.14 -5.00
N ALA A 100 -15.12 2.10 -5.67
CA ALA A 100 -13.80 2.55 -5.27
C ALA A 100 -13.85 3.22 -3.88
N SER A 101 -12.83 2.97 -3.07
CA SER A 101 -12.64 3.56 -1.74
C SER A 101 -11.34 4.35 -1.71
N HIS A 102 -11.29 5.42 -0.92
CA HIS A 102 -10.07 6.19 -0.69
C HIS A 102 -9.25 5.68 0.51
N VAL A 103 -9.70 4.61 1.13
CA VAL A 103 -9.01 4.00 2.27
C VAL A 103 -9.12 2.48 2.21
N LEU A 104 -8.08 1.82 2.69
CA LEU A 104 -8.01 0.38 2.84
C LEU A 104 -8.30 0.01 4.31
N PRO A 105 -9.27 -0.87 4.60
CA PRO A 105 -9.43 -1.43 5.94
C PRO A 105 -8.25 -2.33 6.29
N VAL A 106 -7.58 -2.05 7.41
CA VAL A 106 -6.39 -2.77 7.87
C VAL A 106 -6.44 -3.00 9.38
N HIS A 107 -5.60 -3.90 9.88
CA HIS A 107 -5.44 -4.12 11.31
C HIS A 107 -4.40 -3.18 11.90
N SER A 108 -4.51 -2.84 13.17
CA SER A 108 -3.44 -2.11 13.87
C SER A 108 -2.13 -2.92 13.84
N ILE A 109 -1.04 -2.26 13.49
CA ILE A 109 0.30 -2.86 13.53
C ILE A 109 0.67 -3.11 15.01
N LYS A 110 1.11 -4.33 15.32
CA LYS A 110 1.62 -4.70 16.63
C LYS A 110 3.14 -4.62 16.64
N LYS A 111 3.70 -4.24 17.77
CA LYS A 111 5.15 -4.14 17.92
C LYS A 111 5.80 -5.52 17.73
N ASN A 112 6.86 -5.59 16.93
CA ASN A 112 7.60 -6.81 16.60
C ASN A 112 6.77 -7.89 15.86
N GLU A 113 5.69 -7.51 15.20
CA GLU A 113 4.91 -8.38 14.33
C GLU A 113 4.99 -7.83 12.90
N GLU A 114 5.40 -8.66 11.98
CA GLU A 114 5.35 -8.33 10.56
C GLU A 114 3.90 -8.34 10.09
N TYR A 115 3.55 -7.41 9.20
CA TYR A 115 2.19 -7.29 8.68
C TYR A 115 2.22 -7.27 7.16
N TYR A 116 1.63 -8.28 6.54
CA TYR A 116 1.68 -8.48 5.11
C TYR A 116 0.37 -8.09 4.42
N LEU A 117 0.51 -7.38 3.31
CA LEU A 117 -0.57 -7.07 2.37
C LEU A 117 -0.31 -7.82 1.07
N GLY A 118 -1.34 -8.43 0.52
CA GLY A 118 -1.31 -9.02 -0.82
C GLY A 118 -1.89 -8.06 -1.84
N VAL A 119 -1.21 -7.87 -2.95
CA VAL A 119 -1.70 -7.18 -4.14
C VAL A 119 -1.97 -8.24 -5.20
N PHE A 120 -3.21 -8.30 -5.68
CA PHE A 120 -3.68 -9.38 -6.55
C PHE A 120 -3.96 -8.90 -7.96
N LEU A 121 -4.01 -9.85 -8.90
CA LEU A 121 -4.27 -9.62 -10.31
C LEU A 121 -3.23 -8.69 -10.96
N VAL A 122 -2.01 -8.75 -10.48
CA VAL A 122 -0.87 -8.06 -11.06
C VAL A 122 -0.44 -8.84 -12.30
N GLY A 123 -0.49 -8.20 -13.47
CA GLY A 123 -0.13 -8.84 -14.73
C GLY A 123 1.35 -8.67 -15.07
N ALA A 124 1.84 -9.41 -16.06
CA ALA A 124 3.23 -9.38 -16.52
C ALA A 124 3.71 -7.99 -16.96
N TYR A 125 2.80 -7.12 -17.38
CA TYR A 125 3.16 -5.74 -17.77
C TYR A 125 3.65 -4.89 -16.60
N GLN A 126 3.22 -5.19 -15.37
CA GLN A 126 3.71 -4.45 -14.20
C GLN A 126 5.20 -4.69 -14.00
N GLU A 127 5.65 -5.92 -14.21
CA GLU A 127 7.06 -6.28 -14.08
C GLU A 127 7.90 -5.72 -15.25
N ILE A 128 7.43 -5.85 -16.49
CA ILE A 128 8.19 -5.41 -17.67
C ILE A 128 8.22 -3.89 -17.86
N LEU A 129 7.21 -3.17 -17.37
CA LEU A 129 7.11 -1.71 -17.42
C LEU A 129 7.62 -1.04 -16.13
N GLY A 130 7.87 -1.83 -15.09
CA GLY A 130 8.47 -1.33 -13.87
C GLY A 130 9.87 -0.79 -14.13
N ASP A 131 10.15 0.40 -13.62
CA ASP A 131 11.46 1.03 -13.72
C ASP A 131 12.19 0.94 -12.38
N MET A 132 13.50 0.74 -12.44
CA MET A 132 14.36 0.94 -11.28
C MET A 132 14.22 2.39 -10.82
N HIS A 133 13.66 2.58 -9.65
CA HIS A 133 13.47 3.89 -9.03
C HIS A 133 14.31 3.99 -7.78
N ASN A 134 15.18 5.01 -7.71
CA ASN A 134 16.27 5.08 -6.75
C ASN A 134 17.23 3.87 -6.95
N LEU A 135 17.53 3.12 -5.89
CA LEU A 135 18.33 1.90 -5.95
C LEU A 135 17.50 0.65 -5.60
N PHE A 136 16.19 0.69 -5.88
CA PHE A 136 15.33 -0.47 -5.73
C PHE A 136 15.43 -1.31 -6.99
N GLY A 137 15.99 -2.51 -6.86
CA GLY A 137 16.03 -3.52 -7.90
C GLY A 137 14.78 -4.41 -7.91
N ASP A 138 14.83 -5.47 -8.68
CA ASP A 138 13.77 -6.46 -8.73
C ASP A 138 13.59 -7.16 -7.37
N THR A 139 12.35 -7.53 -7.07
CA THR A 139 12.00 -8.26 -5.86
C THR A 139 12.14 -9.77 -6.08
N ASN A 140 12.20 -10.55 -5.00
CA ASN A 140 12.13 -12.00 -5.09
C ASN A 140 10.86 -12.44 -5.82
N ALA A 141 10.98 -13.39 -6.73
CA ALA A 141 9.87 -13.96 -7.47
C ALA A 141 9.76 -15.46 -7.27
N VAL A 142 8.53 -15.98 -7.21
CA VAL A 142 8.27 -17.41 -7.06
C VAL A 142 7.21 -17.83 -8.08
N HIS A 143 7.53 -18.84 -8.88
CA HIS A 143 6.56 -19.48 -9.76
C HIS A 143 5.89 -20.63 -9.01
N ILE A 144 4.56 -20.60 -9.00
CA ILE A 144 3.74 -21.60 -8.30
C ILE A 144 2.71 -22.17 -9.27
N SER A 145 2.63 -23.49 -9.33
CA SER A 145 1.54 -24.21 -10.00
C SER A 145 0.64 -24.90 -8.97
N VAL A 146 -0.63 -25.09 -9.37
CA VAL A 146 -1.60 -25.82 -8.55
C VAL A 146 -2.03 -27.08 -9.31
N LYS A 147 -1.84 -28.23 -8.68
CA LYS A 147 -2.25 -29.56 -9.19
C LYS A 147 -2.83 -30.37 -8.04
N ASP A 148 -3.95 -31.05 -8.31
CA ASP A 148 -4.60 -31.95 -7.34
C ASP A 148 -4.83 -31.29 -5.96
N ASP A 149 -5.34 -30.06 -5.96
CA ASP A 149 -5.60 -29.22 -4.77
C ASP A 149 -4.36 -28.95 -3.91
N THR A 150 -3.15 -29.18 -4.47
CA THR A 150 -1.88 -28.91 -3.81
C THR A 150 -1.07 -27.90 -4.65
N TYR A 151 -0.38 -26.99 -3.97
CA TYR A 151 0.54 -26.09 -4.66
C TYR A 151 1.95 -26.70 -4.76
N HIS A 152 2.63 -26.34 -5.85
CA HIS A 152 4.02 -26.72 -6.09
C HIS A 152 4.81 -25.44 -6.39
N ILE A 153 5.95 -25.30 -5.76
CA ILE A 153 6.92 -24.26 -6.10
C ILE A 153 7.75 -24.76 -7.28
N ASP A 154 7.53 -24.18 -8.45
CA ASP A 154 8.19 -24.58 -9.67
C ASP A 154 9.58 -23.94 -9.79
N GLN A 155 9.71 -22.66 -9.41
CA GLN A 155 10.96 -21.92 -9.48
C GLN A 155 10.98 -20.76 -8.49
N ILE A 156 12.16 -20.41 -8.00
CA ILE A 156 12.42 -19.26 -7.14
C ILE A 156 13.51 -18.42 -7.82
N PHE A 157 13.30 -17.11 -7.84
CA PHE A 157 14.27 -16.12 -8.31
C PHE A 157 14.57 -15.18 -7.15
N ASP A 158 15.84 -14.98 -6.88
CA ASP A 158 16.27 -13.98 -5.91
C ASP A 158 16.16 -12.57 -6.54
N GLY A 159 15.73 -11.60 -5.75
CA GLY A 159 15.74 -10.21 -6.14
C GLY A 159 17.16 -9.64 -6.18
N GLU A 160 17.32 -8.50 -6.82
CA GLU A 160 18.60 -7.83 -6.97
C GLU A 160 19.11 -7.24 -5.65
N THR A 161 20.40 -7.34 -5.46
CA THR A 161 21.10 -6.66 -4.38
C THR A 161 21.41 -5.21 -4.76
N VAL A 162 21.71 -4.37 -3.77
CA VAL A 162 22.14 -2.97 -4.02
C VAL A 162 23.44 -2.93 -4.86
N GLU A 163 24.32 -3.91 -4.71
CA GLU A 163 25.56 -4.01 -5.47
C GLU A 163 25.28 -4.26 -6.96
N GLU A 164 24.37 -5.18 -7.28
CA GLU A 164 23.95 -5.45 -8.65
C GLU A 164 23.26 -4.24 -9.31
N VAL A 165 22.42 -3.53 -8.57
CA VAL A 165 21.80 -2.29 -9.06
C VAL A 165 22.83 -1.20 -9.31
N LEU A 166 23.82 -1.06 -8.45
CA LEU A 166 24.92 -0.11 -8.63
C LEU A 166 25.77 -0.46 -9.87
N ASP A 167 26.07 -1.74 -10.08
CA ASP A 167 26.77 -2.20 -11.28
C ASP A 167 25.98 -1.92 -12.55
N TYR A 168 24.68 -2.14 -12.53
CA TYR A 168 23.79 -1.85 -13.67
C TYR A 168 23.82 -0.36 -14.06
N VAL A 169 23.84 0.55 -13.09
CA VAL A 169 23.95 1.99 -13.36
C VAL A 169 25.40 2.45 -13.54
N GLN A 170 26.34 1.50 -13.71
CA GLN A 170 27.76 1.75 -13.98
C GLN A 170 28.49 2.49 -12.84
N TYR A 171 28.00 2.35 -11.63
CA TYR A 171 28.64 2.86 -10.44
C TYR A 171 29.36 1.71 -9.71
N ASN A 172 30.66 1.57 -9.98
CA ASN A 172 31.49 0.56 -9.31
C ASN A 172 32.34 1.26 -8.24
N PRO A 173 32.03 1.12 -6.96
CA PRO A 173 32.86 1.65 -5.88
C PRO A 173 34.17 0.85 -5.85
N LYS A 174 35.28 1.48 -6.17
CA LYS A 174 36.64 0.91 -6.03
C LYS A 174 37.03 0.83 -4.57
#